data_fa78556e429d51b2a5adc2747b59bd88
#
_entry.id   fa78556e429d51b2a5adc2747b59bd88
#
_cell.length_a   1.000
_cell.length_b   1.000
_cell.length_c   1.000
_cell.angle_alpha   90.00
_cell.angle_beta   90.00
_cell.angle_gamma   90.00
#
_symmetry.space_group_name_H-M   'P 1'
#
loop_
_entity.id
_entity.type
_entity.pdbx_description
1 polymer ?
#
loop_
_entity_poly.entity_id
_entity_poly.type
_entity_poly.pdbx_seq_one_letter_code
_entity_poly.pdbx_strand_id
1 'polypeptide(L)'
;NLDRVTYEKVLDLVQGGHPVMVFVHTRKDTVKTAQMLLELGKDDDLHSILVEGRDATRFERDVTSSRNRELRELFEHGIGIHNAGMLRSDRDLSERLFASGATRVLCCTATLAWGVNLPAYAVVIKGTDIYDAEQGKMVDLGILDVLQIFGRAGRPQYEDMGVSYICTSGEKLPHYIESITSAHPIESTFLRGIVDALNAEVALGSVTSLDDGISWLGFTYLFTRLCKAPRVYGFDAHDFEADPT
;
A
#
# COMPACT_ATOMS: atom_id res chain seq x y z
N ASN A 1 -0.32 -21.46 -5.71
CA ASN A 1 -1.55 -20.69 -5.54
C ASN A 1 -1.28 -19.55 -4.58
N LEU A 2 -1.54 -18.32 -5.02
CA LEU A 2 -1.26 -17.08 -4.27
C LEU A 2 -1.98 -17.06 -2.91
N ASP A 3 -3.23 -17.51 -2.85
CA ASP A 3 -4.02 -17.57 -1.63
C ASP A 3 -3.36 -18.44 -0.55
N ARG A 4 -2.86 -19.61 -0.96
CA ARG A 4 -2.21 -20.54 -0.04
C ARG A 4 -0.90 -19.98 0.52
N VAL A 5 -0.06 -19.39 -0.33
CA VAL A 5 1.20 -18.76 0.11
C VAL A 5 0.93 -17.60 1.07
N THR A 6 -0.08 -16.76 0.76
CA THR A 6 -0.49 -15.69 1.64
C THR A 6 -0.96 -16.21 3.00
N TYR A 7 -1.81 -17.25 2.97
CA TYR A 7 -2.32 -17.89 4.17
C TYR A 7 -1.19 -18.45 5.04
N GLU A 8 -0.26 -19.23 4.46
CA GLU A 8 0.87 -19.82 5.16
C GLU A 8 1.72 -18.74 5.87
N LYS A 9 1.96 -17.61 5.21
CA LYS A 9 2.71 -16.50 5.81
C LYS A 9 1.94 -15.81 6.94
N VAL A 10 0.64 -15.61 6.77
CA VAL A 10 -0.20 -15.03 7.84
C VAL A 10 -0.26 -15.97 9.04
N LEU A 11 -0.44 -17.28 8.81
CA LEU A 11 -0.48 -18.29 9.89
C LEU A 11 0.80 -18.30 10.70
N ASP A 12 1.97 -18.41 10.03
CA ASP A 12 3.28 -18.38 10.69
C ASP A 12 3.42 -17.16 11.61
N LEU A 13 3.00 -15.98 11.13
CA LEU A 13 3.13 -14.73 11.86
C LEU A 13 2.20 -14.64 13.07
N VAL A 14 0.93 -15.01 12.90
CA VAL A 14 -0.03 -14.93 14.01
C VAL A 14 0.19 -16.01 15.05
N GLN A 15 0.73 -17.18 14.69
CA GLN A 15 1.21 -18.19 15.63
C GLN A 15 2.38 -17.68 16.47
N GLY A 16 3.24 -16.84 15.89
CA GLY A 16 4.28 -16.11 16.61
C GLY A 16 3.75 -14.96 17.49
N GLY A 17 2.44 -14.72 17.53
CA GLY A 17 1.81 -13.65 18.29
C GLY A 17 1.87 -12.27 17.64
N HIS A 18 2.27 -12.19 16.37
CA HIS A 18 2.49 -10.93 15.66
C HIS A 18 1.25 -10.44 14.93
N PRO A 19 0.88 -9.14 15.03
CA PRO A 19 -0.16 -8.55 14.21
C PRO A 19 0.31 -8.37 12.77
N VAL A 20 -0.60 -8.65 11.83
CA VAL A 20 -0.30 -8.69 10.39
C VAL A 20 -1.26 -7.81 9.59
N MET A 21 -0.72 -6.96 8.73
CA MET A 21 -1.49 -6.30 7.68
C MET A 21 -1.35 -7.06 6.36
N VAL A 22 -2.48 -7.38 5.73
CA VAL A 22 -2.53 -8.00 4.41
C VAL A 22 -3.04 -6.97 3.41
N PHE A 23 -2.17 -6.50 2.53
CA PHE A 23 -2.50 -5.53 1.50
C PHE A 23 -3.02 -6.21 0.24
N VAL A 24 -4.16 -5.73 -0.22
CA VAL A 24 -4.85 -6.16 -1.44
C VAL A 24 -5.19 -4.96 -2.32
N HIS A 25 -5.62 -5.20 -3.57
CA HIS A 25 -5.69 -4.14 -4.57
C HIS A 25 -7.11 -3.62 -4.84
N THR A 26 -8.15 -4.32 -4.39
CA THR A 26 -9.53 -3.84 -4.52
C THR A 26 -10.27 -3.85 -3.17
N ARG A 27 -11.31 -3.02 -3.07
CA ARG A 27 -12.18 -2.99 -1.88
C ARG A 27 -12.80 -4.35 -1.59
N LYS A 28 -13.24 -5.05 -2.64
CA LYS A 28 -13.85 -6.39 -2.52
C LYS A 28 -12.85 -7.44 -2.04
N ASP A 29 -11.59 -7.30 -2.41
CA ASP A 29 -10.57 -8.26 -2.03
C ASP A 29 -10.21 -8.17 -0.54
N THR A 30 -10.51 -7.06 0.15
CA THR A 30 -10.33 -7.00 1.62
C THR A 30 -11.20 -8.04 2.32
N VAL A 31 -12.49 -8.10 1.96
CA VAL A 31 -13.43 -9.07 2.53
C VAL A 31 -13.14 -10.48 2.03
N LYS A 32 -12.91 -10.65 0.72
CA LYS A 32 -12.60 -11.98 0.14
C LYS A 32 -11.34 -12.59 0.75
N THR A 33 -10.31 -11.78 0.97
CA THR A 33 -9.07 -12.28 1.58
C THR A 33 -9.29 -12.65 3.04
N ALA A 34 -10.03 -11.87 3.81
CA ALA A 34 -10.39 -12.22 5.17
C ALA A 34 -11.17 -13.55 5.24
N GLN A 35 -12.15 -13.74 4.37
CA GLN A 35 -12.92 -14.98 4.26
C GLN A 35 -12.06 -16.17 3.81
N MET A 36 -11.16 -15.96 2.85
CA MET A 36 -10.21 -16.97 2.39
C MET A 36 -9.28 -17.42 3.52
N LEU A 37 -8.76 -16.49 4.33
CA LEU A 37 -7.92 -16.84 5.48
C LEU A 37 -8.69 -17.70 6.48
N LEU A 38 -9.94 -17.37 6.78
CA LEU A 38 -10.79 -18.16 7.69
C LEU A 38 -11.10 -19.54 7.11
N GLU A 39 -11.36 -19.63 5.80
CA GLU A 39 -11.66 -20.91 5.16
C GLU A 39 -10.46 -21.86 5.17
N LEU A 40 -9.29 -21.35 4.77
CA LEU A 40 -8.05 -22.14 4.77
C LEU A 40 -7.58 -22.48 6.20
N GLY A 41 -7.89 -21.64 7.17
CA GLY A 41 -7.46 -21.78 8.56
C GLY A 41 -8.34 -22.65 9.43
N LYS A 42 -9.37 -23.33 8.86
CA LYS A 42 -10.25 -24.22 9.65
C LYS A 42 -9.50 -25.40 10.26
N ASP A 43 -8.61 -26.01 9.48
CA ASP A 43 -7.86 -27.19 9.91
C ASP A 43 -6.71 -26.84 10.87
N ASP A 44 -6.22 -25.58 10.81
CA ASP A 44 -5.11 -25.07 11.64
C ASP A 44 -5.59 -24.31 12.88
N ASP A 45 -6.89 -24.34 13.17
CA ASP A 45 -7.54 -23.63 14.29
C ASP A 45 -7.21 -22.12 14.33
N LEU A 46 -7.08 -21.51 13.17
CA LEU A 46 -6.73 -20.09 13.02
C LEU A 46 -7.65 -19.18 13.85
N HIS A 47 -8.94 -19.48 13.90
CA HIS A 47 -9.90 -18.72 14.68
C HIS A 47 -9.48 -18.61 16.14
N SER A 48 -9.19 -19.74 16.80
CA SER A 48 -8.75 -19.75 18.19
C SER A 48 -7.48 -18.94 18.40
N ILE A 49 -6.50 -19.08 17.50
CA ILE A 49 -5.25 -18.31 17.54
C ILE A 49 -5.53 -16.80 17.50
N LEU A 50 -6.45 -16.36 16.65
CA LEU A 50 -6.75 -14.94 16.46
C LEU A 50 -7.57 -14.34 17.61
N VAL A 51 -8.39 -15.12 18.30
CA VAL A 51 -9.26 -14.62 19.38
C VAL A 51 -8.69 -14.82 20.76
N GLU A 52 -7.71 -15.69 20.94
CA GLU A 52 -7.11 -15.99 22.23
C GLU A 52 -6.48 -14.76 22.89
N GLY A 53 -6.87 -14.49 24.13
CA GLY A 53 -6.31 -13.41 24.96
C GLY A 53 -6.62 -11.98 24.47
N ARG A 54 -7.47 -11.79 23.46
CA ARG A 54 -7.88 -10.45 23.01
C ARG A 54 -8.91 -9.82 23.97
N ASP A 55 -8.81 -8.52 24.20
CA ASP A 55 -9.87 -7.77 24.88
C ASP A 55 -10.90 -7.27 23.85
N ALA A 56 -11.85 -8.16 23.49
CA ALA A 56 -12.93 -7.83 22.56
C ALA A 56 -14.07 -7.05 23.23
N THR A 57 -14.32 -7.28 24.53
CA THR A 57 -15.46 -6.73 25.27
C THR A 57 -15.47 -5.21 25.29
N ARG A 58 -14.30 -4.60 25.35
CA ARG A 58 -14.12 -3.14 25.28
C ARG A 58 -14.74 -2.51 24.04
N PHE A 59 -14.80 -3.25 22.92
CA PHE A 59 -15.24 -2.74 21.62
C PHE A 59 -16.59 -3.28 21.17
N GLU A 60 -17.21 -4.20 21.90
CA GLU A 60 -18.50 -4.83 21.52
C GLU A 60 -19.58 -3.80 21.19
N ARG A 61 -19.70 -2.75 21.99
CA ARG A 61 -20.69 -1.69 21.77
C ARG A 61 -20.42 -0.93 20.47
N ASP A 62 -19.16 -0.55 20.23
CA ASP A 62 -18.76 0.19 19.03
C ASP A 62 -18.96 -0.65 17.78
N VAL A 63 -18.56 -1.93 17.83
CA VAL A 63 -18.71 -2.88 16.73
C VAL A 63 -20.20 -3.14 16.44
N THR A 64 -21.01 -3.38 17.46
CA THR A 64 -22.47 -3.59 17.30
C THR A 64 -23.16 -2.38 16.71
N SER A 65 -22.69 -1.17 17.00
CA SER A 65 -23.26 0.08 16.45
C SER A 65 -22.86 0.34 15.00
N SER A 66 -21.81 -0.30 14.49
CA SER A 66 -21.38 -0.17 13.09
C SER A 66 -22.44 -0.70 12.13
N ARG A 67 -22.67 0.01 11.04
CA ARG A 67 -23.54 -0.42 9.95
C ARG A 67 -22.85 -1.35 8.96
N ASN A 68 -21.54 -1.48 9.05
CA ASN A 68 -20.78 -2.37 8.19
C ASN A 68 -20.90 -3.82 8.70
N ARG A 69 -21.65 -4.61 7.95
CA ARG A 69 -21.92 -6.00 8.30
C ARG A 69 -20.64 -6.85 8.28
N GLU A 70 -19.84 -6.68 7.26
CA GLU A 70 -18.58 -7.44 7.09
C GLU A 70 -17.60 -7.15 8.23
N LEU A 71 -17.51 -5.90 8.68
CA LEU A 71 -16.67 -5.53 9.82
C LEU A 71 -17.11 -6.27 11.09
N ARG A 72 -18.42 -6.30 11.37
CA ARG A 72 -18.97 -6.99 12.54
C ARG A 72 -18.69 -8.49 12.51
N GLU A 73 -19.02 -9.13 11.38
CA GLU A 73 -18.83 -10.58 11.21
C GLU A 73 -17.35 -10.98 11.32
N LEU A 74 -16.44 -10.23 10.67
CA LEU A 74 -15.02 -10.53 10.70
C LEU A 74 -14.36 -10.22 12.05
N PHE A 75 -14.86 -9.24 12.78
CA PHE A 75 -14.40 -8.94 14.14
C PHE A 75 -14.55 -10.13 15.08
N GLU A 76 -15.63 -10.90 14.99
CA GLU A 76 -15.83 -12.11 15.80
C GLU A 76 -14.68 -13.11 15.65
N HIS A 77 -14.05 -13.11 14.48
CA HIS A 77 -12.92 -13.96 14.13
C HIS A 77 -11.53 -13.31 14.32
N GLY A 78 -11.46 -12.12 14.90
CA GLY A 78 -10.18 -11.43 15.11
C GLY A 78 -9.55 -10.85 13.85
N ILE A 79 -10.32 -10.68 12.76
CA ILE A 79 -9.89 -10.07 11.51
C ILE A 79 -10.60 -8.74 11.30
N GLY A 80 -9.84 -7.74 10.88
CA GLY A 80 -10.35 -6.43 10.46
C GLY A 80 -10.25 -6.23 8.95
N ILE A 81 -11.02 -5.29 8.44
CA ILE A 81 -10.94 -4.80 7.07
C ILE A 81 -10.81 -3.28 7.05
N HIS A 82 -10.07 -2.75 6.05
CA HIS A 82 -9.91 -1.31 5.88
C HIS A 82 -9.78 -0.95 4.40
N ASN A 83 -10.70 -0.13 3.89
CA ASN A 83 -10.64 0.38 2.53
C ASN A 83 -11.40 1.71 2.40
N ALA A 84 -11.13 2.45 1.33
CA ALA A 84 -11.71 3.78 1.08
C ALA A 84 -13.24 3.77 0.85
N GLY A 85 -13.86 2.61 0.64
CA GLY A 85 -15.32 2.47 0.48
C GLY A 85 -16.08 2.42 1.80
N MET A 86 -15.39 2.23 2.93
CA MET A 86 -15.98 2.23 4.26
C MET A 86 -16.28 3.65 4.74
N LEU A 87 -17.29 3.80 5.59
CA LEU A 87 -17.53 5.06 6.30
C LEU A 87 -16.29 5.42 7.14
N ARG A 88 -16.06 6.71 7.35
CA ARG A 88 -14.93 7.16 8.15
C ARG A 88 -14.97 6.57 9.57
N SER A 89 -16.15 6.58 10.21
CA SER A 89 -16.35 5.97 11.52
C SER A 89 -15.95 4.49 11.59
N ASP A 90 -16.24 3.72 10.53
CA ASP A 90 -15.91 2.30 10.46
C ASP A 90 -14.42 2.09 10.21
N ARG A 91 -13.76 2.97 9.43
CA ARG A 91 -12.31 2.95 9.27
C ARG A 91 -11.60 3.26 10.57
N ASP A 92 -11.99 4.36 11.23
CA ASP A 92 -11.45 4.76 12.54
C ASP A 92 -11.64 3.65 13.59
N LEU A 93 -12.79 2.95 13.55
CA LEU A 93 -13.03 1.79 14.41
C LEU A 93 -12.09 0.63 14.08
N SER A 94 -11.96 0.27 12.82
CA SER A 94 -11.07 -0.81 12.36
C SER A 94 -9.62 -0.55 12.75
N GLU A 95 -9.16 0.68 12.63
CA GLU A 95 -7.82 1.13 13.05
C GLU A 95 -7.61 0.97 14.56
N ARG A 96 -8.59 1.39 15.37
CA ARG A 96 -8.54 1.23 16.84
C ARG A 96 -8.55 -0.24 17.26
N LEU A 97 -9.34 -1.08 16.60
CA LEU A 97 -9.40 -2.51 16.85
C LEU A 97 -8.05 -3.18 16.59
N PHE A 98 -7.41 -2.83 15.48
CA PHE A 98 -6.09 -3.38 15.15
C PHE A 98 -4.98 -2.82 16.07
N ALA A 99 -4.96 -1.52 16.33
CA ALA A 99 -3.98 -0.90 17.22
C ALA A 99 -4.03 -1.47 18.65
N SER A 100 -5.21 -1.85 19.14
CA SER A 100 -5.41 -2.42 20.47
C SER A 100 -5.14 -3.93 20.54
N GLY A 101 -4.96 -4.61 19.40
CA GLY A 101 -4.86 -6.07 19.32
C GLY A 101 -6.21 -6.79 19.42
N ALA A 102 -7.35 -6.08 19.41
CA ALA A 102 -8.68 -6.69 19.34
C ALA A 102 -8.91 -7.40 17.99
N THR A 103 -8.22 -6.97 16.92
CA THR A 103 -8.02 -7.75 15.71
C THR A 103 -6.53 -7.93 15.47
N ARG A 104 -6.10 -9.12 15.08
CA ARG A 104 -4.69 -9.45 14.83
C ARG A 104 -4.30 -9.46 13.37
N VAL A 105 -5.27 -9.58 12.48
CA VAL A 105 -5.09 -9.48 11.03
C VAL A 105 -5.94 -8.33 10.51
N LEU A 106 -5.38 -7.49 9.65
CA LEU A 106 -6.08 -6.40 8.99
C LEU A 106 -5.92 -6.54 7.47
N CYS A 107 -6.99 -6.89 6.77
CA CYS A 107 -7.02 -6.90 5.31
C CYS A 107 -7.35 -5.51 4.78
N CYS A 108 -6.44 -4.86 4.07
CA CYS A 108 -6.57 -3.46 3.69
C CYS A 108 -6.10 -3.16 2.26
N THR A 109 -6.55 -2.03 1.73
CA THR A 109 -6.06 -1.49 0.47
C THR A 109 -4.92 -0.48 0.71
N ALA A 110 -4.16 -0.18 -0.34
CA ALA A 110 -3.01 0.74 -0.28
C ALA A 110 -3.35 2.14 0.28
N THR A 111 -4.62 2.55 0.25
CA THR A 111 -5.06 3.83 0.86
C THR A 111 -4.72 3.95 2.34
N LEU A 112 -4.64 2.84 3.07
CA LEU A 112 -4.18 2.83 4.47
C LEU A 112 -2.70 3.23 4.56
N ALA A 113 -1.87 2.80 3.64
CA ALA A 113 -0.43 3.11 3.65
C ALA A 113 -0.14 4.61 3.49
N TRP A 114 -1.03 5.35 2.82
CA TRP A 114 -0.86 6.78 2.55
C TRP A 114 -1.44 7.71 3.61
N GLY A 115 -2.50 7.31 4.28
CA GLY A 115 -3.32 8.22 5.09
C GLY A 115 -3.31 8.00 6.59
N VAL A 116 -2.78 6.87 7.08
CA VAL A 116 -2.91 6.48 8.48
C VAL A 116 -1.56 6.05 9.05
N ASN A 117 -1.24 6.53 10.24
CA ASN A 117 -0.07 6.05 10.98
C ASN A 117 -0.45 4.84 11.85
N LEU A 118 -0.61 3.70 11.22
CA LEU A 118 -0.95 2.43 11.86
C LEU A 118 0.13 1.39 11.51
N PRO A 119 1.14 1.19 12.36
CA PRO A 119 2.18 0.21 12.11
C PRO A 119 1.74 -1.20 12.53
N ALA A 120 2.29 -2.22 11.86
CA ALA A 120 2.16 -3.62 12.21
C ALA A 120 3.54 -4.27 12.34
N TYR A 121 3.65 -5.38 13.04
CA TYR A 121 4.89 -6.15 13.02
C TYR A 121 5.20 -6.65 11.61
N ALA A 122 4.19 -7.17 10.94
CA ALA A 122 4.34 -7.76 9.62
C ALA A 122 3.36 -7.18 8.60
N VAL A 123 3.85 -7.06 7.38
CA VAL A 123 3.10 -6.64 6.21
C VAL A 123 3.20 -7.72 5.13
N VAL A 124 2.09 -8.11 4.57
CA VAL A 124 2.00 -9.08 3.46
C VAL A 124 1.29 -8.42 2.28
N ILE A 125 1.94 -8.27 1.15
CA ILE A 125 1.32 -7.85 -0.11
C ILE A 125 0.83 -9.09 -0.83
N LYS A 126 -0.49 -9.20 -1.02
CA LYS A 126 -1.13 -10.31 -1.71
C LYS A 126 -1.32 -9.98 -3.19
N GLY A 127 -0.38 -10.41 -4.01
CA GLY A 127 -0.38 -10.15 -5.45
C GLY A 127 0.24 -8.80 -5.81
N THR A 128 0.63 -8.69 -7.05
CA THR A 128 1.27 -7.50 -7.60
C THR A 128 0.61 -7.02 -8.89
N ASP A 129 -0.51 -7.61 -9.27
CA ASP A 129 -1.31 -7.19 -10.41
C ASP A 129 -2.39 -6.21 -9.98
N ILE A 130 -2.34 -4.98 -10.49
CA ILE A 130 -3.34 -3.93 -10.25
C ILE A 130 -4.02 -3.54 -11.56
N TYR A 131 -5.30 -3.19 -11.50
CA TYR A 131 -6.01 -2.69 -12.66
C TYR A 131 -5.80 -1.19 -12.79
N ASP A 132 -5.17 -0.78 -13.91
CA ASP A 132 -5.02 0.63 -14.27
C ASP A 132 -6.21 1.04 -15.13
N ALA A 133 -7.06 1.91 -14.57
CA ALA A 133 -8.28 2.37 -15.25
C ALA A 133 -7.99 3.29 -16.44
N GLU A 134 -6.85 4.00 -16.45
CA GLU A 134 -6.46 4.88 -17.54
C GLU A 134 -5.97 4.07 -18.75
N GLN A 135 -5.23 2.99 -18.49
CA GLN A 135 -4.72 2.10 -19.53
C GLN A 135 -5.70 0.97 -19.88
N GLY A 136 -6.74 0.73 -19.07
CA GLY A 136 -7.72 -0.34 -19.27
C GLY A 136 -7.14 -1.74 -19.16
N LYS A 137 -6.02 -1.94 -18.47
CA LYS A 137 -5.30 -3.22 -18.37
C LYS A 137 -4.74 -3.47 -16.98
N MET A 138 -4.34 -4.72 -16.73
CA MET A 138 -3.56 -5.08 -15.56
C MET A 138 -2.12 -4.57 -15.73
N VAL A 139 -1.58 -3.94 -14.70
CA VAL A 139 -0.20 -3.47 -14.63
C VAL A 139 0.44 -3.95 -13.34
N ASP A 140 1.75 -3.91 -13.28
CA ASP A 140 2.49 -4.29 -12.08
C ASP A 140 2.38 -3.21 -11.01
N LEU A 141 2.27 -3.62 -9.76
CA LEU A 141 2.34 -2.72 -8.60
C LEU A 141 3.67 -1.96 -8.60
N GLY A 142 3.60 -0.64 -8.58
CA GLY A 142 4.79 0.20 -8.63
C GLY A 142 5.69 0.00 -7.40
N ILE A 143 7.00 0.08 -7.61
CA ILE A 143 7.98 -0.11 -6.53
C ILE A 143 7.80 0.90 -5.39
N LEU A 144 7.37 2.13 -5.68
CA LEU A 144 7.10 3.13 -4.66
C LEU A 144 5.93 2.74 -3.75
N ASP A 145 4.89 2.13 -4.33
CA ASP A 145 3.76 1.63 -3.56
C ASP A 145 4.19 0.45 -2.67
N VAL A 146 5.03 -0.44 -3.21
CA VAL A 146 5.64 -1.54 -2.43
C VAL A 146 6.43 -1.00 -1.25
N LEU A 147 7.31 -0.03 -1.46
CA LEU A 147 8.13 0.57 -0.41
C LEU A 147 7.30 1.32 0.63
N GLN A 148 6.24 2.00 0.21
CA GLN A 148 5.29 2.68 1.11
C GLN A 148 4.56 1.68 2.02
N ILE A 149 4.11 0.57 1.43
CA ILE A 149 3.45 -0.51 2.15
C ILE A 149 4.46 -1.17 3.11
N PHE A 150 5.67 -1.45 2.66
CA PHE A 150 6.74 -2.02 3.49
C PHE A 150 7.12 -1.11 4.66
N GLY A 151 7.03 0.22 4.47
CA GLY A 151 7.22 1.21 5.53
C GLY A 151 6.18 1.15 6.65
N ARG A 152 5.16 0.28 6.55
CA ARG A 152 4.20 -0.01 7.64
C ARG A 152 4.64 -1.18 8.52
N ALA A 153 5.67 -1.93 8.12
CA ALA A 153 6.24 -2.98 8.94
C ALA A 153 7.17 -2.39 10.01
N GLY A 154 7.02 -2.91 11.22
CA GLY A 154 7.77 -2.47 12.40
C GLY A 154 6.98 -1.50 13.28
N ARG A 155 7.08 -1.72 14.59
CA ARG A 155 6.48 -0.88 15.64
C ARG A 155 7.59 -0.39 16.57
N PRO A 156 8.25 0.75 16.26
CA PRO A 156 9.47 1.20 16.98
C PRO A 156 9.32 1.31 18.50
N GLN A 157 8.07 1.44 18.99
CA GLN A 157 7.79 1.52 20.43
C GLN A 157 7.69 0.15 21.12
N TYR A 158 7.59 -0.94 20.36
CA TYR A 158 7.33 -2.29 20.88
C TYR A 158 8.31 -3.34 20.38
N GLU A 159 8.92 -3.14 19.20
CA GLU A 159 9.72 -4.16 18.50
C GLU A 159 10.85 -3.51 17.73
N ASP A 160 12.04 -4.10 17.81
CA ASP A 160 13.23 -3.62 17.08
C ASP A 160 13.24 -4.02 15.60
N MET A 161 12.31 -4.90 15.18
CA MET A 161 12.22 -5.44 13.83
C MET A 161 10.80 -5.43 13.31
N GLY A 162 10.68 -5.27 11.99
CA GLY A 162 9.48 -5.51 11.23
C GLY A 162 9.79 -6.40 10.03
N VAL A 163 8.82 -7.16 9.55
CA VAL A 163 8.99 -8.02 8.37
C VAL A 163 7.96 -7.69 7.31
N SER A 164 8.40 -7.77 6.05
CA SER A 164 7.54 -7.51 4.90
C SER A 164 7.66 -8.64 3.89
N TYR A 165 6.52 -9.10 3.40
CA TYR A 165 6.43 -10.14 2.39
C TYR A 165 5.71 -9.63 1.16
N ILE A 166 6.24 -9.98 -0.01
CA ILE A 166 5.56 -9.78 -1.29
C ILE A 166 5.23 -11.16 -1.88
N CYS A 167 3.94 -11.43 -2.03
CA CYS A 167 3.45 -12.65 -2.66
C CYS A 167 3.14 -12.33 -4.12
N THR A 168 3.98 -12.81 -5.03
CA THR A 168 3.87 -12.55 -6.47
C THR A 168 4.13 -13.81 -7.29
N SER A 169 4.00 -13.72 -8.63
CA SER A 169 4.38 -14.81 -9.52
C SER A 169 5.89 -14.95 -9.61
N GLY A 170 6.38 -16.18 -9.91
CA GLY A 170 7.81 -16.43 -10.06
C GLY A 170 8.46 -15.60 -11.17
N GLU A 171 7.71 -15.24 -12.21
CA GLU A 171 8.19 -14.41 -13.32
C GLU A 171 8.48 -12.96 -12.90
N LYS A 172 7.69 -12.41 -11.96
CA LYS A 172 7.82 -11.03 -11.46
C LYS A 172 8.80 -10.90 -10.28
N LEU A 173 9.07 -12.01 -9.60
CA LEU A 173 9.90 -12.00 -8.40
C LEU A 173 11.29 -11.37 -8.62
N PRO A 174 12.06 -11.69 -9.70
CA PRO A 174 13.35 -11.05 -9.94
C PRO A 174 13.25 -9.54 -10.06
N HIS A 175 12.23 -9.02 -10.76
CA HIS A 175 11.99 -7.58 -10.90
C HIS A 175 11.83 -6.89 -9.54
N TYR A 176 11.01 -7.44 -8.65
CA TYR A 176 10.80 -6.84 -7.31
C TYR A 176 12.04 -6.96 -6.42
N ILE A 177 12.77 -8.09 -6.46
CA ILE A 177 14.03 -8.24 -5.73
C ILE A 177 15.03 -7.18 -6.19
N GLU A 178 15.23 -7.06 -7.49
CA GLU A 178 16.15 -6.07 -8.07
C GLU A 178 15.74 -4.65 -7.71
N SER A 179 14.47 -4.31 -7.86
CA SER A 179 13.95 -2.97 -7.57
C SER A 179 14.04 -2.58 -6.10
N ILE A 180 13.90 -3.53 -5.17
CA ILE A 180 13.98 -3.29 -3.72
C ILE A 180 15.46 -3.20 -3.27
N THR A 181 16.33 -4.04 -3.83
CA THR A 181 17.74 -4.14 -3.39
C THR A 181 18.67 -3.20 -4.12
N SER A 182 18.31 -2.80 -5.34
CA SER A 182 19.11 -1.87 -6.15
C SER A 182 18.63 -0.45 -5.89
N ALA A 183 19.57 0.46 -5.66
CA ALA A 183 19.29 1.89 -5.58
C ALA A 183 19.00 2.46 -7.00
N HIS A 184 17.99 1.93 -7.69
CA HIS A 184 17.57 2.51 -8.95
C HIS A 184 17.00 3.91 -8.69
N PRO A 185 17.44 4.91 -9.45
CA PRO A 185 16.88 6.24 -9.31
C PRO A 185 15.38 6.20 -9.64
N ILE A 186 14.59 6.85 -8.82
CA ILE A 186 13.16 7.05 -9.06
C ILE A 186 13.04 8.04 -10.22
N GLU A 187 12.38 7.64 -11.30
CA GLU A 187 12.12 8.54 -12.42
C GLU A 187 10.86 9.38 -12.20
N SER A 188 10.89 10.62 -12.69
CA SER A 188 9.77 11.53 -12.55
C SER A 188 8.63 11.14 -13.51
N THR A 189 7.41 11.08 -13.01
CA THR A 189 6.19 10.92 -13.82
C THR A 189 5.57 12.26 -14.20
N PHE A 190 6.19 13.38 -13.80
CA PHE A 190 5.64 14.72 -13.93
C PHE A 190 5.44 15.16 -15.39
N LEU A 191 6.20 14.61 -16.35
CA LEU A 191 6.05 14.90 -17.78
C LEU A 191 4.61 14.64 -18.28
N ARG A 192 3.91 13.64 -17.71
CA ARG A 192 2.53 13.31 -18.09
C ARG A 192 1.52 14.40 -17.69
N GLY A 193 1.78 15.11 -16.61
CA GLY A 193 0.90 16.15 -16.06
C GLY A 193 1.45 17.58 -16.20
N ILE A 194 2.55 17.78 -16.94
CA ILE A 194 3.26 19.04 -17.00
C ILE A 194 2.38 20.17 -17.56
N VAL A 195 1.53 19.88 -18.53
CA VAL A 195 0.64 20.87 -19.16
C VAL A 195 -0.37 21.40 -18.14
N ASP A 196 -0.99 20.52 -17.36
CA ASP A 196 -1.97 20.92 -16.35
C ASP A 196 -1.29 21.69 -15.21
N ALA A 197 -0.11 21.23 -14.77
CA ALA A 197 0.67 21.89 -13.74
C ALA A 197 1.13 23.30 -14.20
N LEU A 198 1.64 23.42 -15.42
CA LEU A 198 2.04 24.72 -15.97
C LEU A 198 0.83 25.66 -16.13
N ASN A 199 -0.31 25.14 -16.58
CA ASN A 199 -1.54 25.92 -16.68
C ASN A 199 -2.00 26.47 -15.33
N ALA A 200 -1.85 25.69 -14.27
CA ALA A 200 -2.14 26.13 -12.89
C ALA A 200 -1.20 27.28 -12.47
N GLU A 201 0.10 27.18 -12.74
CA GLU A 201 1.08 28.23 -12.41
C GLU A 201 0.83 29.52 -13.20
N VAL A 202 0.44 29.41 -14.47
CA VAL A 202 0.03 30.57 -15.28
C VAL A 202 -1.22 31.23 -14.71
N ALA A 203 -2.22 30.44 -14.31
CA ALA A 203 -3.45 30.94 -13.69
C ALA A 203 -3.20 31.61 -12.32
N LEU A 204 -2.22 31.12 -11.57
CA LEU A 204 -1.79 31.73 -10.29
C LEU A 204 -0.92 32.97 -10.47
N GLY A 205 -0.43 33.25 -11.69
CA GLY A 205 0.48 34.37 -12.00
C GLY A 205 1.94 34.10 -11.58
N SER A 206 2.29 32.88 -11.25
CA SER A 206 3.69 32.49 -10.95
C SER A 206 4.53 32.39 -12.22
N VAL A 207 3.90 32.06 -13.33
CA VAL A 207 4.50 32.00 -14.68
C VAL A 207 3.78 32.98 -15.56
N THR A 208 4.49 34.03 -16.02
CA THR A 208 3.94 35.12 -16.83
C THR A 208 4.62 35.22 -18.20
N SER A 209 5.75 34.56 -18.36
CA SER A 209 6.56 34.55 -19.58
C SER A 209 7.14 33.17 -19.85
N LEU A 210 7.71 32.96 -21.03
CA LEU A 210 8.43 31.73 -21.36
C LEU A 210 9.63 31.52 -20.45
N ASP A 211 10.38 32.57 -20.14
CA ASP A 211 11.54 32.52 -19.25
C ASP A 211 11.15 32.09 -17.81
N ASP A 212 9.99 32.58 -17.33
CA ASP A 212 9.44 32.13 -16.04
C ASP A 212 9.12 30.64 -16.09
N GLY A 213 8.53 30.15 -17.18
CA GLY A 213 8.20 28.75 -17.38
C GLY A 213 9.43 27.83 -17.38
N ILE A 214 10.49 28.26 -18.09
CA ILE A 214 11.78 27.55 -18.12
C ILE A 214 12.39 27.52 -16.71
N SER A 215 12.42 28.66 -16.04
CA SER A 215 12.93 28.79 -14.68
C SER A 215 12.13 27.89 -13.71
N TRP A 216 10.80 27.89 -13.80
CA TRP A 216 9.93 27.03 -12.99
C TRP A 216 10.22 25.55 -13.21
N LEU A 217 10.39 25.13 -14.48
CA LEU A 217 10.74 23.75 -14.81
C LEU A 217 12.07 23.34 -14.15
N GLY A 218 13.05 24.24 -14.13
CA GLY A 218 14.35 24.02 -13.51
C GLY A 218 14.31 23.69 -12.02
N PHE A 219 13.24 24.07 -11.30
CA PHE A 219 13.05 23.72 -9.89
C PHE A 219 12.35 22.37 -9.69
N THR A 220 11.93 21.69 -10.76
CA THR A 220 11.22 20.41 -10.66
C THR A 220 12.19 19.23 -10.52
N TYR A 221 11.69 18.15 -9.89
CA TYR A 221 12.43 16.90 -9.90
C TYR A 221 12.57 16.32 -11.33
N LEU A 222 11.60 16.57 -12.20
CA LEU A 222 11.68 16.19 -13.61
C LEU A 222 12.96 16.75 -14.26
N PHE A 223 13.25 18.02 -14.09
CA PHE A 223 14.46 18.63 -14.66
C PHE A 223 15.74 17.98 -14.13
N THR A 224 15.80 17.72 -12.82
CA THR A 224 16.94 17.00 -12.21
C THR A 224 17.14 15.63 -12.84
N ARG A 225 16.08 14.93 -13.16
CA ARG A 225 16.15 13.60 -13.80
C ARG A 225 16.45 13.71 -15.30
N LEU A 226 15.89 14.69 -15.99
CA LEU A 226 16.22 15.00 -17.39
C LEU A 226 17.73 15.23 -17.57
N CYS A 227 18.35 16.01 -16.70
CA CYS A 227 19.81 16.25 -16.75
C CYS A 227 20.63 14.97 -16.53
N LYS A 228 20.11 13.99 -15.77
CA LYS A 228 20.85 12.74 -15.46
C LYS A 228 20.55 11.58 -16.40
N ALA A 229 19.36 11.51 -16.94
CA ALA A 229 18.89 10.40 -17.77
C ALA A 229 17.90 10.85 -18.86
N PRO A 230 18.30 11.75 -19.79
CA PRO A 230 17.39 12.33 -20.78
C PRO A 230 16.70 11.28 -21.65
N ARG A 231 17.40 10.19 -21.97
CA ARG A 231 16.85 9.10 -22.81
C ARG A 231 15.61 8.43 -22.21
N VAL A 232 15.49 8.39 -20.89
CA VAL A 232 14.30 7.82 -20.20
C VAL A 232 13.03 8.62 -20.55
N TYR A 233 13.20 9.91 -20.83
CA TYR A 233 12.14 10.85 -21.17
C TYR A 233 11.97 11.08 -22.68
N GLY A 234 12.70 10.30 -23.50
CA GLY A 234 12.61 10.37 -24.96
C GLY A 234 13.48 11.45 -25.61
N PHE A 235 14.40 12.05 -24.88
CA PHE A 235 15.36 13.06 -25.40
C PHE A 235 16.67 12.40 -25.80
N ASP A 236 17.31 12.91 -26.87
CA ASP A 236 18.66 12.53 -27.18
C ASP A 236 19.64 13.20 -26.19
N ALA A 237 20.58 12.42 -25.67
CA ALA A 237 21.55 12.93 -24.69
C ALA A 237 22.41 14.06 -25.26
N HIS A 238 22.77 13.95 -26.55
CA HIS A 238 23.60 14.96 -27.22
C HIS A 238 22.86 16.28 -27.43
N ASP A 239 21.58 16.23 -27.85
CA ASP A 239 20.78 17.42 -28.03
C ASP A 239 20.49 18.12 -26.71
N PHE A 240 20.27 17.35 -25.66
CA PHE A 240 20.04 17.89 -24.31
C PHE A 240 21.29 18.51 -23.67
N GLU A 241 22.50 17.98 -23.95
CA GLU A 241 23.78 18.60 -23.51
C GLU A 241 24.08 19.89 -24.25
N ALA A 242 23.65 19.99 -25.52
CA ALA A 242 23.86 21.18 -26.35
C ALA A 242 22.96 22.35 -25.95
N ASP A 243 21.71 22.07 -25.58
CA ASP A 243 20.72 23.05 -25.13
C ASP A 243 19.74 22.38 -24.13
N PRO A 244 20.01 22.45 -22.80
CA PRO A 244 19.17 21.88 -21.79
C PRO A 244 17.89 22.69 -21.49
N THR A 245 17.68 23.84 -22.11
CA THR A 245 16.51 24.72 -21.99
C THR A 245 15.62 24.65 -23.20
#